data_460b76c9d406d66365bf5e04772b57c6
#
_entry.id   460b76c9d406d66365bf5e04772b57c6
#
_cell.length_a   1.000
_cell.length_b   1.000
_cell.length_c   1.000
_cell.angle_alpha   90.00
_cell.angle_beta   90.00
_cell.angle_gamma   90.00
#
_symmetry.space_group_name_H-M   'P 1'
#
loop_
_entity.id
_entity.type
_entity.pdbx_description
1 polymer ?
#
loop_
_entity_poly.entity_id
_entity_poly.type
_entity_poly.pdbx_seq_one_letter_code
_entity_poly.pdbx_strand_id
1 'polypeptide(L)'
;MSILFFGSRRFRGQTLNITSDTENYNLSNVLQGSYGWNGVDPIDATVVINSGVNVFSQVTNVPAFTAHLVAGSNFILINNGNIIGRGGLGGGGGGAGDNGGAGGNGGDAISLENITASINNASGANIAGGGGGGGGGGGYSTCNLYDSEFDDCSDCIYLGGGNGGKGASFDVPPTNTNTSGSSGAASTGGAGGTWGNVGVGGAGGSGPAGIANCRVSGSGGPGGDAGKAVRLNSGASVNITNNGNIYGATS
;
A
#
# COMPACT_ATOMS: atom_id res chain seq x y z
N MET A 1 11.69 -11.52 56.38
CA MET A 1 11.99 -11.18 54.96
C MET A 1 10.67 -11.22 54.22
N SER A 2 10.02 -10.06 54.00
CA SER A 2 8.74 -9.99 53.27
C SER A 2 9.04 -9.89 51.79
N ILE A 3 8.62 -10.91 51.02
CA ILE A 3 8.67 -10.89 49.56
C ILE A 3 7.44 -10.09 49.12
N LEU A 4 7.67 -8.86 48.66
CA LEU A 4 6.64 -8.10 47.94
C LEU A 4 6.46 -8.75 46.58
N PHE A 5 5.34 -9.43 46.40
CA PHE A 5 4.84 -9.78 45.05
C PHE A 5 4.37 -8.49 44.39
N PHE A 6 5.18 -7.94 43.52
CA PHE A 6 4.70 -6.97 42.52
C PHE A 6 3.88 -7.75 41.49
N GLY A 7 2.59 -7.93 41.77
CA GLY A 7 1.65 -8.37 40.73
C GLY A 7 1.69 -7.36 39.61
N SER A 8 1.93 -7.81 38.39
CA SER A 8 1.84 -6.94 37.18
C SER A 8 0.47 -6.26 37.22
N ARG A 9 0.45 -4.95 37.39
CA ARG A 9 -0.79 -4.18 37.31
C ARG A 9 -1.22 -4.18 35.84
N ARG A 10 -2.26 -4.92 35.49
CA ARG A 10 -2.93 -4.70 34.21
C ARG A 10 -3.54 -3.30 34.24
N PHE A 11 -3.21 -2.51 33.22
CA PHE A 11 -3.90 -1.26 32.98
C PHE A 11 -5.36 -1.62 32.64
N ARG A 12 -6.33 -1.00 33.33
CA ARG A 12 -7.74 -1.31 33.13
C ARG A 12 -8.17 -0.98 31.70
N GLY A 13 -9.09 -1.78 31.16
CA GLY A 13 -9.61 -1.66 29.83
C GLY A 13 -10.03 -0.22 29.48
N GLN A 14 -9.46 0.31 28.41
CA GLN A 14 -9.78 1.62 27.87
C GLN A 14 -10.63 1.45 26.62
N THR A 15 -11.72 2.21 26.53
CA THR A 15 -12.51 2.30 25.27
C THR A 15 -12.27 3.66 24.64
N LEU A 16 -11.77 3.64 23.41
CA LEU A 16 -11.46 4.81 22.61
C LEU A 16 -12.42 4.87 21.43
N ASN A 17 -13.01 6.04 21.17
CA ASN A 17 -13.89 6.24 20.03
C ASN A 17 -13.20 7.16 19.01
N ILE A 18 -13.07 6.71 17.78
CA ILE A 18 -12.63 7.51 16.63
C ILE A 18 -13.91 8.04 15.97
N THR A 19 -14.16 9.35 16.12
CA THR A 19 -15.41 10.01 15.72
C THR A 19 -15.25 10.96 14.53
N SER A 20 -14.01 11.15 14.05
CA SER A 20 -13.66 11.96 12.89
C SER A 20 -12.57 11.28 12.08
N ASP A 21 -12.47 11.66 10.82
CA ASP A 21 -11.42 11.18 9.93
C ASP A 21 -10.04 11.39 10.54
N THR A 22 -9.22 10.36 10.52
CA THR A 22 -7.93 10.34 11.21
C THR A 22 -6.86 9.70 10.33
N GLU A 23 -5.76 10.40 10.18
CA GLU A 23 -4.60 9.91 9.45
C GLU A 23 -3.63 9.17 10.37
N ASN A 24 -3.13 8.00 9.92
CA ASN A 24 -2.05 7.23 10.57
C ASN A 24 -2.28 7.02 12.08
N TYR A 25 -3.45 6.50 12.45
CA TYR A 25 -3.80 6.30 13.86
C TYR A 25 -2.85 5.30 14.54
N ASN A 26 -2.18 5.75 15.60
CA ASN A 26 -1.29 4.92 16.41
C ASN A 26 -1.84 4.76 17.82
N LEU A 27 -2.35 3.56 18.12
CA LEU A 27 -2.99 3.25 19.40
C LEU A 27 -2.04 3.42 20.59
N SER A 28 -0.79 2.99 20.46
CA SER A 28 0.20 3.09 21.56
C SER A 28 0.46 4.54 21.96
N ASN A 29 0.62 5.42 20.96
CA ASN A 29 0.83 6.85 21.20
C ASN A 29 -0.38 7.49 21.88
N VAL A 30 -1.59 7.12 21.45
CA VAL A 30 -2.83 7.64 22.05
C VAL A 30 -2.99 7.16 23.49
N LEU A 31 -2.73 5.88 23.75
CA LEU A 31 -2.79 5.31 25.10
C LEU A 31 -1.77 5.96 26.05
N GLN A 32 -0.55 6.20 25.59
CA GLN A 32 0.48 6.86 26.39
C GLN A 32 0.19 8.34 26.59
N GLY A 33 -0.15 9.06 25.53
CA GLY A 33 -0.34 10.51 25.58
C GLY A 33 -1.63 10.97 26.25
N SER A 34 -2.75 10.25 26.02
CA SER A 34 -4.06 10.69 26.48
C SER A 34 -4.62 9.91 27.66
N TYR A 35 -4.15 8.66 27.86
CA TYR A 35 -4.67 7.77 28.91
C TYR A 35 -3.63 7.38 29.96
N GLY A 36 -2.39 7.89 29.84
CA GLY A 36 -1.35 7.70 30.84
C GLY A 36 -0.81 6.25 30.91
N TRP A 37 -0.97 5.46 29.85
CA TRP A 37 -0.35 4.14 29.78
C TRP A 37 1.18 4.26 29.76
N ASN A 38 1.84 3.46 30.56
CA ASN A 38 3.30 3.54 30.70
C ASN A 38 4.10 2.88 29.56
N GLY A 39 3.42 2.19 28.62
CA GLY A 39 4.07 1.53 27.48
C GLY A 39 4.77 0.21 27.79
N VAL A 40 4.75 -0.27 29.03
CA VAL A 40 5.46 -1.51 29.45
C VAL A 40 4.57 -2.54 30.14
N ASP A 41 3.47 -2.13 30.76
CA ASP A 41 2.52 -3.05 31.37
C ASP A 41 1.46 -3.49 30.35
N PRO A 42 0.99 -4.74 30.40
CA PRO A 42 -0.11 -5.19 29.56
C PRO A 42 -1.39 -4.35 29.77
N ILE A 43 -2.09 -4.07 28.67
CA ILE A 43 -3.31 -3.27 28.68
C ILE A 43 -4.45 -3.99 27.94
N ASP A 44 -5.67 -3.80 28.43
CA ASP A 44 -6.89 -4.17 27.68
C ASP A 44 -7.43 -2.90 27.01
N ALA A 45 -7.47 -2.86 25.68
CA ALA A 45 -7.93 -1.72 24.91
C ALA A 45 -9.01 -2.11 23.92
N THR A 46 -10.05 -1.29 23.83
CA THR A 46 -11.09 -1.38 22.79
C THR A 46 -11.09 -0.09 21.99
N VAL A 47 -11.01 -0.18 20.67
CA VAL A 47 -11.16 0.96 19.76
C VAL A 47 -12.43 0.78 18.94
N VAL A 48 -13.25 1.81 18.91
CA VAL A 48 -14.48 1.87 18.09
C VAL A 48 -14.30 2.95 17.04
N ILE A 49 -14.34 2.56 15.76
CA ILE A 49 -14.40 3.50 14.65
C ILE A 49 -15.87 3.69 14.30
N ASN A 50 -16.34 4.93 14.36
CA ASN A 50 -17.75 5.24 14.10
C ASN A 50 -18.09 5.09 12.62
N SER A 51 -19.38 4.87 12.34
CA SER A 51 -19.90 4.79 10.97
C SER A 51 -19.61 6.10 10.20
N GLY A 52 -19.16 5.95 8.94
CA GLY A 52 -18.78 7.07 8.07
C GLY A 52 -17.41 7.67 8.35
N VAL A 53 -16.73 7.27 9.42
CA VAL A 53 -15.38 7.74 9.75
C VAL A 53 -14.33 6.96 8.95
N ASN A 54 -13.29 7.66 8.50
CA ASN A 54 -12.18 7.09 7.77
C ASN A 54 -10.88 7.16 8.59
N VAL A 55 -10.25 6.03 8.80
CA VAL A 55 -8.87 5.92 9.28
C VAL A 55 -8.02 5.55 8.07
N PHE A 56 -7.07 6.40 7.70
CA PHE A 56 -6.36 6.26 6.44
C PHE A 56 -4.89 6.61 6.54
N SER A 57 -4.11 6.22 5.54
CA SER A 57 -2.73 6.66 5.38
C SER A 57 -2.53 7.43 4.08
N GLN A 58 -1.68 8.45 4.12
CA GLN A 58 -1.22 9.19 2.95
C GLN A 58 0.17 8.75 2.47
N VAL A 59 0.79 7.79 3.15
CA VAL A 59 2.10 7.24 2.79
C VAL A 59 2.08 5.71 2.82
N THR A 60 2.78 5.06 1.89
CA THR A 60 2.70 3.60 1.72
C THR A 60 3.46 2.81 2.79
N ASN A 61 4.43 3.42 3.46
CA ASN A 61 5.24 2.79 4.50
C ASN A 61 4.70 2.97 5.92
N VAL A 62 3.58 3.65 6.09
CA VAL A 62 2.89 3.81 7.37
C VAL A 62 1.48 3.22 7.24
N PRO A 63 1.10 2.25 8.09
CA PRO A 63 -0.26 1.71 8.10
C PRO A 63 -1.28 2.78 8.49
N ALA A 64 -2.52 2.65 8.01
CA ALA A 64 -3.59 3.55 8.41
C ALA A 64 -3.90 3.43 9.92
N PHE A 65 -3.85 2.21 10.44
CA PHE A 65 -4.07 1.90 11.86
C PHE A 65 -2.94 1.02 12.40
N THR A 66 -2.31 1.43 13.51
CA THR A 66 -1.25 0.67 14.17
C THR A 66 -1.63 0.34 15.61
N ALA A 67 -1.54 -0.95 15.98
CA ALA A 67 -1.66 -1.42 17.36
C ALA A 67 -0.46 -2.31 17.68
N HIS A 68 0.62 -1.68 18.13
CA HIS A 68 1.81 -2.32 18.65
C HIS A 68 1.81 -2.15 20.17
N LEU A 69 1.38 -3.18 20.89
CA LEU A 69 1.26 -3.17 22.34
C LEU A 69 2.27 -4.16 22.94
N VAL A 70 2.35 -4.20 24.27
CA VAL A 70 3.21 -5.17 24.95
C VAL A 70 2.53 -6.55 25.01
N ALA A 71 3.34 -7.61 25.05
CA ALA A 71 2.86 -8.98 25.13
C ALA A 71 1.94 -9.16 26.36
N GLY A 72 0.84 -9.91 26.18
CA GLY A 72 -0.20 -10.11 27.19
C GLY A 72 -1.28 -9.03 27.20
N SER A 73 -1.20 -8.01 26.33
CA SER A 73 -2.29 -7.07 26.10
C SER A 73 -3.43 -7.72 25.30
N ASN A 74 -4.68 -7.32 25.56
CA ASN A 74 -5.84 -7.67 24.75
C ASN A 74 -6.30 -6.45 23.97
N PHE A 75 -6.59 -6.64 22.68
CA PHE A 75 -7.05 -5.58 21.82
C PHE A 75 -8.33 -5.98 21.08
N ILE A 76 -9.32 -5.11 21.13
CA ILE A 76 -10.58 -5.26 20.40
C ILE A 76 -10.75 -4.05 19.49
N LEU A 77 -10.94 -4.29 18.19
CA LEU A 77 -11.28 -3.28 17.20
C LEU A 77 -12.71 -3.51 16.71
N ILE A 78 -13.57 -2.53 16.88
CA ILE A 78 -14.93 -2.48 16.33
C ILE A 78 -14.91 -1.46 15.21
N ASN A 79 -14.88 -1.94 13.97
CA ASN A 79 -14.87 -1.09 12.79
C ASN A 79 -16.28 -0.95 12.22
N ASN A 80 -16.88 0.24 12.34
CA ASN A 80 -18.13 0.59 11.65
C ASN A 80 -17.89 1.59 10.51
N GLY A 81 -16.64 2.02 10.27
CA GLY A 81 -16.21 2.95 9.24
C GLY A 81 -15.27 2.31 8.23
N ASN A 82 -14.24 3.03 7.82
CA ASN A 82 -13.26 2.57 6.86
C ASN A 82 -11.84 2.65 7.43
N ILE A 83 -11.01 1.64 7.16
CA ILE A 83 -9.57 1.64 7.43
C ILE A 83 -8.86 1.36 6.11
N ILE A 84 -8.12 2.35 5.58
CA ILE A 84 -7.64 2.31 4.20
C ILE A 84 -6.16 2.67 4.12
N GLY A 85 -5.34 1.74 3.59
CA GLY A 85 -3.94 1.95 3.30
C GLY A 85 -3.73 2.83 2.06
N ARG A 86 -2.54 3.42 1.90
CA ARG A 86 -2.17 4.25 0.76
C ARG A 86 -1.94 3.40 -0.49
N GLY A 87 -2.47 3.80 -1.64
CA GLY A 87 -2.15 3.22 -2.94
C GLY A 87 -0.72 3.54 -3.40
N GLY A 88 -0.09 2.60 -4.08
CA GLY A 88 1.23 2.73 -4.66
C GLY A 88 1.24 3.73 -5.84
N LEU A 89 2.38 4.40 -6.05
CA LEU A 89 2.57 5.28 -7.20
C LEU A 89 2.84 4.47 -8.46
N GLY A 90 2.43 4.97 -9.60
CA GLY A 90 2.78 4.41 -10.90
C GLY A 90 4.27 4.53 -11.20
N GLY A 91 4.83 3.56 -11.91
CA GLY A 91 6.21 3.57 -12.40
C GLY A 91 6.38 4.58 -13.54
N GLY A 92 7.56 5.16 -13.68
CA GLY A 92 7.90 6.06 -14.78
C GLY A 92 8.02 5.31 -16.11
N GLY A 93 7.62 5.94 -17.23
CA GLY A 93 7.87 5.43 -18.57
C GLY A 93 9.38 5.40 -18.88
N GLY A 94 9.82 4.41 -19.62
CA GLY A 94 11.20 4.31 -20.11
C GLY A 94 11.51 5.38 -21.15
N GLY A 95 12.75 5.89 -21.17
CA GLY A 95 13.30 6.71 -22.22
C GLY A 95 13.57 5.90 -23.50
N ALA A 96 14.33 6.47 -24.41
CA ALA A 96 14.73 5.85 -25.68
C ALA A 96 15.43 4.48 -25.48
N GLY A 97 14.72 3.39 -25.71
CA GLY A 97 15.25 2.04 -25.52
C GLY A 97 15.38 1.56 -24.08
N ASP A 98 15.04 2.39 -23.08
CA ASP A 98 15.10 2.05 -21.69
C ASP A 98 13.88 1.28 -21.19
N ASN A 99 14.06 0.53 -20.14
CA ASN A 99 12.96 -0.15 -19.46
C ASN A 99 12.05 0.84 -18.72
N GLY A 100 10.78 0.51 -18.67
CA GLY A 100 9.85 1.21 -17.78
C GLY A 100 10.16 0.94 -16.29
N GLY A 101 9.89 1.92 -15.45
CA GLY A 101 10.03 1.81 -14.00
C GLY A 101 8.99 0.89 -13.37
N ALA A 102 9.33 0.25 -12.25
CA ALA A 102 8.38 -0.53 -11.46
C ALA A 102 7.31 0.37 -10.82
N GLY A 103 6.10 -0.14 -10.70
CA GLY A 103 5.07 0.46 -9.85
C GLY A 103 5.44 0.34 -8.36
N GLY A 104 5.04 1.32 -7.57
CA GLY A 104 5.22 1.33 -6.13
C GLY A 104 4.25 0.39 -5.42
N ASN A 105 4.65 -0.15 -4.26
CA ASN A 105 3.77 -0.99 -3.47
C ASN A 105 2.69 -0.17 -2.76
N GLY A 106 1.51 -0.79 -2.56
CA GLY A 106 0.46 -0.25 -1.69
C GLY A 106 0.82 -0.40 -0.20
N GLY A 107 0.28 0.50 0.62
CA GLY A 107 0.43 0.51 2.08
C GLY A 107 -0.63 -0.34 2.79
N ASP A 108 -0.31 -0.81 3.97
CA ASP A 108 -1.21 -1.64 4.76
C ASP A 108 -2.33 -0.80 5.40
N ALA A 109 -3.50 -1.45 5.63
CA ALA A 109 -4.57 -0.84 6.41
C ALA A 109 -4.29 -0.94 7.91
N ILE A 110 -4.05 -2.13 8.43
CA ILE A 110 -3.82 -2.40 9.84
C ILE A 110 -2.45 -3.07 10.04
N SER A 111 -1.72 -2.66 11.07
CA SER A 111 -0.51 -3.33 11.55
C SER A 111 -0.65 -3.69 13.02
N LEU A 112 -0.46 -4.97 13.35
CA LEU A 112 -0.54 -5.52 14.70
C LEU A 112 0.82 -6.08 15.12
N GLU A 113 1.20 -5.91 16.39
CA GLU A 113 2.45 -6.47 16.94
C GLU A 113 2.30 -6.81 18.43
N ASN A 114 2.83 -7.98 18.81
CA ASN A 114 2.88 -8.52 20.16
C ASN A 114 1.53 -8.70 20.87
N ILE A 115 0.43 -8.81 20.13
CA ILE A 115 -0.93 -8.90 20.69
C ILE A 115 -1.76 -10.00 20.08
N THR A 116 -2.74 -10.47 20.83
CA THR A 116 -3.89 -11.18 20.29
C THR A 116 -5.03 -10.18 20.12
N ALA A 117 -5.40 -9.92 18.86
CA ALA A 117 -6.45 -8.96 18.51
C ALA A 117 -7.75 -9.66 18.16
N SER A 118 -8.88 -9.02 18.50
CA SER A 118 -10.19 -9.35 17.96
C SER A 118 -10.70 -8.19 17.13
N ILE A 119 -10.98 -8.41 15.84
CA ILE A 119 -11.51 -7.40 14.92
C ILE A 119 -12.94 -7.76 14.56
N ASN A 120 -13.87 -6.85 14.85
CA ASN A 120 -15.25 -6.92 14.39
C ASN A 120 -15.46 -5.88 13.29
N ASN A 121 -15.54 -6.33 12.05
CA ASN A 121 -15.79 -5.48 10.88
C ASN A 121 -17.29 -5.52 10.56
N ALA A 122 -17.99 -4.44 10.85
CA ALA A 122 -19.44 -4.35 10.73
C ALA A 122 -19.91 -4.33 9.26
N SER A 123 -21.18 -4.58 9.04
CA SER A 123 -21.80 -4.46 7.70
C SER A 123 -21.64 -3.04 7.16
N GLY A 124 -21.17 -2.92 5.91
CA GLY A 124 -20.88 -1.67 5.23
C GLY A 124 -19.51 -1.06 5.56
N ALA A 125 -18.81 -1.58 6.57
CA ALA A 125 -17.46 -1.14 6.89
C ALA A 125 -16.41 -1.79 5.98
N ASN A 126 -15.26 -1.10 5.79
CA ASN A 126 -14.18 -1.59 4.94
C ASN A 126 -12.85 -1.61 5.70
N ILE A 127 -12.07 -2.66 5.46
CA ILE A 127 -10.65 -2.76 5.81
C ILE A 127 -9.92 -3.06 4.51
N ALA A 128 -9.10 -2.13 4.03
CA ALA A 128 -8.53 -2.19 2.69
C ALA A 128 -7.05 -1.84 2.68
N GLY A 129 -6.19 -2.77 2.27
CA GLY A 129 -4.84 -2.45 1.85
C GLY A 129 -4.87 -1.61 0.58
N GLY A 130 -3.95 -0.67 0.44
CA GLY A 130 -3.81 0.15 -0.76
C GLY A 130 -3.47 -0.72 -1.99
N GLY A 131 -3.99 -0.36 -3.14
CA GLY A 131 -3.64 -1.05 -4.40
C GLY A 131 -2.18 -0.78 -4.81
N GLY A 132 -1.53 -1.72 -5.46
CA GLY A 132 -0.21 -1.51 -6.04
C GLY A 132 -0.24 -0.54 -7.21
N GLY A 133 0.82 0.22 -7.44
CA GLY A 133 0.96 1.07 -8.63
C GLY A 133 1.21 0.24 -9.89
N GLY A 134 0.77 0.72 -11.04
CA GLY A 134 1.07 0.11 -12.34
C GLY A 134 2.53 0.36 -12.75
N GLY A 135 3.13 -0.57 -13.46
CA GLY A 135 4.47 -0.40 -14.05
C GLY A 135 4.47 0.58 -15.22
N GLY A 136 5.57 1.27 -15.44
CA GLY A 136 5.78 2.13 -16.59
C GLY A 136 5.99 1.31 -17.87
N GLY A 137 5.63 1.86 -19.02
CA GLY A 137 5.90 1.28 -20.34
C GLY A 137 7.38 1.46 -20.74
N GLY A 138 7.93 0.50 -21.46
CA GLY A 138 9.28 0.58 -22.00
C GLY A 138 9.37 1.56 -23.17
N GLY A 139 10.51 2.19 -23.34
CA GLY A 139 10.83 3.05 -24.47
C GLY A 139 11.32 2.26 -25.68
N TYR A 140 11.45 2.94 -26.80
CA TYR A 140 11.93 2.39 -28.05
C TYR A 140 12.86 3.36 -28.76
N SER A 141 13.93 2.85 -29.36
CA SER A 141 14.76 3.62 -30.28
C SER A 141 15.08 2.79 -31.51
N THR A 142 15.17 3.45 -32.63
CA THR A 142 15.62 2.87 -33.89
C THR A 142 16.26 3.94 -34.75
N CYS A 143 17.19 3.58 -35.59
CA CYS A 143 17.87 4.46 -36.52
C CYS A 143 17.69 3.96 -37.95
N ASN A 144 17.66 4.88 -38.91
CA ASN A 144 17.45 4.59 -40.33
C ASN A 144 18.80 4.36 -41.07
N LEU A 145 19.90 4.87 -40.55
CA LEU A 145 21.21 4.74 -41.17
C LEU A 145 22.17 4.05 -40.21
N TYR A 146 22.88 3.05 -40.70
CA TYR A 146 23.96 2.36 -40.00
C TYR A 146 25.23 2.50 -40.83
N ASP A 147 26.24 3.10 -40.24
CA ASP A 147 27.60 3.19 -40.82
C ASP A 147 28.43 2.02 -40.27
N SER A 148 28.68 1.01 -41.11
CA SER A 148 29.45 -0.17 -40.73
C SER A 148 30.94 0.08 -40.55
N GLU A 149 31.45 1.22 -41.04
CA GLU A 149 32.87 1.59 -40.92
C GLU A 149 33.17 2.21 -39.55
N PHE A 150 32.17 2.87 -38.95
CA PHE A 150 32.29 3.52 -37.64
C PHE A 150 31.44 2.86 -36.54
N ASP A 151 30.71 1.78 -36.85
CA ASP A 151 29.75 1.13 -35.94
C ASP A 151 28.77 2.14 -35.31
N ASP A 152 28.36 3.13 -36.10
CA ASP A 152 27.54 4.25 -35.66
C ASP A 152 26.12 4.18 -36.27
N CYS A 153 25.16 4.63 -35.48
CA CYS A 153 23.74 4.70 -35.83
C CYS A 153 23.32 6.17 -35.93
N SER A 154 22.83 6.59 -37.10
CA SER A 154 22.40 7.96 -37.34
C SER A 154 20.94 8.04 -37.79
N ASP A 155 20.38 9.26 -37.78
CA ASP A 155 18.96 9.51 -38.09
C ASP A 155 18.03 8.69 -37.19
N CYS A 156 18.20 8.83 -35.86
CA CYS A 156 17.53 8.01 -34.87
C CYS A 156 16.18 8.58 -34.44
N ILE A 157 15.18 7.72 -34.29
CA ILE A 157 13.88 8.01 -33.70
C ILE A 157 13.89 7.48 -32.26
N TYR A 158 13.54 8.34 -31.32
CA TYR A 158 13.44 8.04 -29.89
C TYR A 158 12.01 8.18 -29.42
N LEU A 159 11.43 7.10 -28.90
CA LEU A 159 10.05 7.08 -28.40
C LEU A 159 10.02 6.67 -26.94
N GLY A 160 9.41 7.48 -26.09
CA GLY A 160 9.24 7.19 -24.67
C GLY A 160 8.02 6.32 -24.38
N GLY A 161 8.08 5.51 -23.36
CA GLY A 161 6.97 4.76 -22.78
C GLY A 161 6.06 5.63 -21.92
N GLY A 162 4.83 5.18 -21.71
CA GLY A 162 3.87 5.85 -20.84
C GLY A 162 4.09 5.54 -19.35
N ASN A 163 3.68 6.44 -18.47
CA ASN A 163 3.74 6.21 -17.02
C ASN A 163 2.67 5.21 -16.56
N GLY A 164 2.96 4.44 -15.53
CA GLY A 164 2.00 3.58 -14.84
C GLY A 164 0.92 4.38 -14.09
N GLY A 165 -0.24 3.78 -13.90
CA GLY A 165 -1.33 4.34 -13.12
C GLY A 165 -1.09 4.17 -11.62
N LYS A 166 -1.72 5.04 -10.81
CA LYS A 166 -1.69 4.93 -9.34
C LYS A 166 -2.63 3.82 -8.86
N GLY A 167 -2.25 3.11 -7.80
CA GLY A 167 -3.12 2.18 -7.09
C GLY A 167 -4.23 2.91 -6.32
N ALA A 168 -5.33 2.20 -6.08
CA ALA A 168 -6.45 2.73 -5.29
C ALA A 168 -6.01 3.05 -3.85
N SER A 169 -6.49 4.16 -3.34
CA SER A 169 -6.10 4.76 -2.07
C SER A 169 -7.33 5.33 -1.37
N PHE A 170 -7.12 6.00 -0.25
CA PHE A 170 -8.13 6.86 0.32
C PHE A 170 -8.26 8.14 -0.52
N ASP A 171 -9.44 8.35 -1.06
CA ASP A 171 -9.89 9.61 -1.67
C ASP A 171 -11.15 10.08 -0.92
N VAL A 172 -11.50 11.35 -1.02
CA VAL A 172 -12.70 11.90 -0.35
C VAL A 172 -13.79 12.15 -1.39
N PRO A 173 -14.88 11.36 -1.40
CA PRO A 173 -15.16 10.17 -0.58
C PRO A 173 -14.25 8.98 -0.94
N PRO A 174 -14.05 8.03 -0.01
CA PRO A 174 -13.19 6.87 -0.26
C PRO A 174 -13.74 6.02 -1.40
N THR A 175 -12.92 5.79 -2.40
CA THR A 175 -13.28 5.01 -3.59
C THR A 175 -12.27 3.92 -3.85
N ASN A 176 -12.77 2.73 -4.21
CA ASN A 176 -11.92 1.63 -4.66
C ASN A 176 -11.55 1.81 -6.14
N THR A 177 -11.07 3.01 -6.49
CA THR A 177 -10.69 3.34 -7.86
C THR A 177 -9.18 3.46 -7.99
N ASN A 178 -8.67 2.91 -9.06
CA ASN A 178 -7.29 3.07 -9.50
C ASN A 178 -7.25 3.99 -10.73
N THR A 179 -6.07 4.39 -11.14
CA THR A 179 -5.91 5.09 -12.41
C THR A 179 -5.31 4.17 -13.48
N SER A 180 -5.72 4.37 -14.70
CA SER A 180 -5.09 3.72 -15.85
C SER A 180 -3.68 4.28 -16.04
N GLY A 181 -2.79 3.48 -16.64
CA GLY A 181 -1.51 3.99 -17.12
C GLY A 181 -1.73 4.96 -18.27
N SER A 182 -0.81 5.90 -18.46
CA SER A 182 -0.78 6.81 -19.58
C SER A 182 -0.21 6.15 -20.85
N SER A 183 -0.65 6.60 -22.01
CA SER A 183 -0.03 6.21 -23.27
C SER A 183 1.25 7.01 -23.49
N GLY A 184 2.34 6.33 -23.83
CA GLY A 184 3.55 6.91 -24.40
C GLY A 184 3.61 6.69 -25.90
N ALA A 185 4.59 7.28 -26.57
CA ALA A 185 4.77 7.12 -28.03
C ALA A 185 5.18 5.68 -28.40
N ALA A 186 5.92 4.99 -27.54
CA ALA A 186 6.38 3.62 -27.76
C ALA A 186 5.48 2.55 -27.13
N SER A 187 4.87 2.84 -25.98
CA SER A 187 4.11 1.86 -25.21
C SER A 187 3.21 2.54 -24.18
N THR A 188 2.30 1.78 -23.60
CA THR A 188 1.43 2.22 -22.49
C THR A 188 1.97 1.72 -21.15
N GLY A 189 1.79 2.51 -20.11
CA GLY A 189 1.97 2.07 -18.72
C GLY A 189 0.83 1.16 -18.28
N GLY A 190 1.08 0.31 -17.30
CA GLY A 190 0.07 -0.54 -16.68
C GLY A 190 -0.88 0.24 -15.77
N ALA A 191 -2.08 -0.26 -15.58
CA ALA A 191 -3.03 0.31 -14.61
C ALA A 191 -2.58 0.00 -13.16
N GLY A 192 -2.91 0.88 -12.21
CA GLY A 192 -2.79 0.58 -10.79
C GLY A 192 -3.78 -0.52 -10.37
N GLY A 193 -3.51 -1.18 -9.24
CA GLY A 193 -4.43 -2.14 -8.61
C GLY A 193 -5.57 -1.44 -7.85
N THR A 194 -6.71 -2.09 -7.74
CA THR A 194 -7.76 -1.72 -6.79
C THR A 194 -7.33 -2.10 -5.37
N TRP A 195 -8.13 -1.78 -4.36
CA TRP A 195 -7.83 -2.12 -2.96
C TRP A 195 -7.47 -3.60 -2.82
N GLY A 196 -6.36 -3.87 -2.18
CA GLY A 196 -5.86 -5.22 -1.93
C GLY A 196 -5.39 -5.98 -3.17
N ASN A 197 -5.28 -5.32 -4.33
CA ASN A 197 -4.83 -5.92 -5.57
C ASN A 197 -3.52 -5.31 -6.07
N VAL A 198 -2.71 -6.13 -6.71
CA VAL A 198 -1.44 -5.73 -7.32
C VAL A 198 -1.68 -4.82 -8.53
N GLY A 199 -0.72 -3.99 -8.86
CA GLY A 199 -0.71 -3.20 -10.08
C GLY A 199 -0.39 -4.06 -11.31
N VAL A 200 -0.78 -3.60 -12.48
CA VAL A 200 -0.48 -4.25 -13.77
C VAL A 200 0.89 -3.79 -14.27
N GLY A 201 1.69 -4.70 -14.84
CA GLY A 201 2.95 -4.36 -15.49
C GLY A 201 2.72 -3.46 -16.72
N GLY A 202 3.69 -2.63 -17.07
CA GLY A 202 3.69 -1.84 -18.30
C GLY A 202 3.96 -2.69 -19.52
N ALA A 203 3.58 -2.18 -20.71
CA ALA A 203 3.89 -2.82 -21.99
C ALA A 203 5.36 -2.59 -22.39
N GLY A 204 5.96 -3.53 -23.12
CA GLY A 204 7.28 -3.34 -23.73
C GLY A 204 7.25 -2.27 -24.83
N GLY A 205 8.38 -1.60 -25.07
CA GLY A 205 8.53 -0.58 -26.11
C GLY A 205 8.41 -1.19 -27.51
N SER A 206 7.72 -0.50 -28.41
CA SER A 206 7.62 -0.85 -29.81
C SER A 206 7.56 0.41 -30.68
N GLY A 207 7.97 0.33 -31.92
CA GLY A 207 8.00 1.46 -32.84
C GLY A 207 8.17 1.03 -34.29
N PRO A 208 8.35 1.99 -35.21
CA PRO A 208 8.48 1.69 -36.63
C PRO A 208 9.67 0.78 -36.93
N ALA A 209 9.60 0.12 -38.11
CA ALA A 209 10.72 -0.70 -38.55
C ALA A 209 11.93 0.21 -38.87
N GLY A 210 13.10 -0.20 -38.47
CA GLY A 210 14.40 0.42 -38.76
C GLY A 210 15.46 -0.64 -38.96
N ILE A 211 16.72 -0.22 -39.06
CA ILE A 211 17.83 -1.16 -39.25
C ILE A 211 18.00 -2.01 -37.98
N ALA A 212 18.05 -3.32 -38.16
CA ALA A 212 18.03 -4.29 -37.06
C ALA A 212 19.12 -4.05 -36.01
N ASN A 213 20.32 -3.72 -36.44
CA ASN A 213 21.47 -3.48 -35.56
C ASN A 213 21.36 -2.17 -34.72
N CYS A 214 20.48 -1.25 -35.12
CA CYS A 214 20.28 0.03 -34.48
C CYS A 214 18.92 0.10 -33.77
N ARG A 215 18.32 -1.03 -33.44
CA ARG A 215 17.01 -1.10 -32.76
C ARG A 215 17.20 -1.53 -31.31
N VAL A 216 16.70 -0.70 -30.41
CA VAL A 216 16.63 -1.01 -28.98
C VAL A 216 15.19 -0.83 -28.48
N SER A 217 14.69 -1.82 -27.76
CA SER A 217 13.37 -1.75 -27.12
C SER A 217 13.49 -2.08 -25.65
N GLY A 218 13.00 -1.19 -24.81
CA GLY A 218 12.91 -1.41 -23.36
C GLY A 218 11.70 -2.29 -23.02
N SER A 219 11.82 -3.06 -21.96
CA SER A 219 10.70 -3.80 -21.39
C SER A 219 9.81 -2.89 -20.55
N GLY A 220 8.54 -3.21 -20.42
CA GLY A 220 7.69 -2.58 -19.44
C GLY A 220 8.12 -2.94 -18.01
N GLY A 221 7.94 -2.01 -17.07
CA GLY A 221 8.19 -2.24 -15.65
C GLY A 221 7.09 -3.13 -15.04
N PRO A 222 7.39 -3.89 -13.98
CA PRO A 222 6.39 -4.65 -13.24
C PRO A 222 5.43 -3.72 -12.49
N GLY A 223 4.21 -4.19 -12.22
CA GLY A 223 3.32 -3.55 -11.26
C GLY A 223 3.82 -3.72 -9.83
N GLY A 224 3.43 -2.82 -8.93
CA GLY A 224 3.70 -2.91 -7.50
C GLY A 224 2.75 -3.86 -6.77
N ASP A 225 3.19 -4.38 -5.65
CA ASP A 225 2.38 -5.24 -4.78
C ASP A 225 1.27 -4.45 -4.09
N ALA A 226 0.18 -5.14 -3.73
CA ALA A 226 -0.86 -4.58 -2.89
C ALA A 226 -0.41 -4.50 -1.42
N GLY A 227 -0.93 -3.51 -0.70
CA GLY A 227 -0.88 -3.48 0.75
C GLY A 227 -1.78 -4.55 1.37
N LYS A 228 -1.47 -4.95 2.61
CA LYS A 228 -2.27 -5.91 3.37
C LYS A 228 -3.46 -5.24 4.04
N ALA A 229 -4.59 -5.96 4.13
CA ALA A 229 -5.69 -5.54 4.98
C ALA A 229 -5.27 -5.57 6.46
N VAL A 230 -4.61 -6.66 6.89
CA VAL A 230 -4.04 -6.78 8.23
C VAL A 230 -2.65 -7.39 8.12
N ARG A 231 -1.63 -6.63 8.56
CA ARG A 231 -0.26 -7.11 8.73
C ARG A 231 -0.09 -7.63 10.15
N LEU A 232 0.35 -8.88 10.27
CA LEU A 232 0.74 -9.47 11.55
C LEU A 232 2.26 -9.45 11.67
N ASN A 233 2.77 -8.64 12.60
CA ASN A 233 4.19 -8.63 12.95
C ASN A 233 4.47 -9.62 14.09
N SER A 234 5.71 -9.64 14.57
CA SER A 234 6.17 -10.58 15.59
C SER A 234 5.19 -10.68 16.79
N GLY A 235 4.84 -11.89 17.17
CA GLY A 235 3.97 -12.16 18.32
C GLY A 235 2.51 -11.74 18.16
N ALA A 236 2.09 -11.32 16.97
CA ALA A 236 0.71 -10.93 16.72
C ALA A 236 -0.13 -12.10 16.21
N SER A 237 -1.39 -12.14 16.65
CA SER A 237 -2.44 -12.99 16.09
C SER A 237 -3.76 -12.23 16.04
N VAL A 238 -4.66 -12.62 15.13
CA VAL A 238 -5.94 -11.95 14.97
C VAL A 238 -7.09 -12.94 14.78
N ASN A 239 -8.21 -12.64 15.43
CA ASN A 239 -9.51 -13.28 15.16
C ASN A 239 -10.43 -12.22 14.54
N ILE A 240 -10.95 -12.47 13.34
CA ILE A 240 -11.77 -11.51 12.59
C ILE A 240 -13.19 -12.04 12.46
N THR A 241 -14.15 -11.30 13.01
CA THR A 241 -15.57 -11.43 12.68
C THR A 241 -15.91 -10.41 11.61
N ASN A 242 -16.13 -10.89 10.37
CA ASN A 242 -16.33 -10.01 9.22
C ASN A 242 -17.76 -10.06 8.69
N ASN A 243 -18.48 -8.96 8.83
CA ASN A 243 -19.79 -8.72 8.20
C ASN A 243 -19.73 -7.61 7.14
N GLY A 244 -18.58 -6.96 6.99
CA GLY A 244 -18.28 -5.93 6.00
C GLY A 244 -17.41 -6.44 4.86
N ASN A 245 -16.49 -5.59 4.39
CA ASN A 245 -15.56 -5.94 3.31
C ASN A 245 -14.11 -5.90 3.81
N ILE A 246 -13.32 -6.88 3.37
CA ILE A 246 -11.87 -6.92 3.58
C ILE A 246 -11.19 -7.07 2.23
N TYR A 247 -10.32 -6.13 1.89
CA TYR A 247 -9.56 -6.10 0.63
C TYR A 247 -8.07 -6.20 0.92
N GLY A 248 -7.45 -7.29 0.53
CA GLY A 248 -6.05 -7.61 0.76
C GLY A 248 -5.84 -8.76 1.73
N ALA A 249 -4.59 -9.21 1.84
CA ALA A 249 -4.20 -10.33 2.68
C ALA A 249 -4.27 -10.00 4.18
N THR A 250 -4.49 -11.05 4.98
CA THR A 250 -4.24 -11.06 6.43
C THR A 250 -3.07 -12.00 6.69
N SER A 251 -1.92 -11.46 7.03
CA SER A 251 -0.69 -12.25 7.23
C SER A 251 0.40 -11.46 7.95
#